data_c8580d3d45b3e572be984494d550d6e2
#
_entry.id   c8580d3d45b3e572be984494d550d6e2
#
_cell.length_a   1.000
_cell.length_b   1.000
_cell.length_c   1.000
_cell.angle_alpha   90.00
_cell.angle_beta   90.00
_cell.angle_gamma   90.00
#
_symmetry.space_group_name_H-M   'P 1'
#
loop_
_entity.id
_entity.type
_entity.pdbx_description
1 polymer ?
#
loop_
_entity_poly.entity_id
_entity_poly.type
_entity_poly.pdbx_seq_one_letter_code
_entity_poly.pdbx_strand_id
1 'polypeptide(L)'
;MSALNLYDTATREVGKFTPIKTGEVSIYVCGATVQGSPHIGHIRSALNFDILRRWLIKSGYNVTLIRNVTDIDDKILHKAQHENTPWWALAMKYEREFTAAFDALNVLAPTYEPRATGHITQMIELMQTLIDNGSAYAPGNGDVYLEVRKLKRYLTLSGQRIDDLLPAADVDASSSSKKDPRDFALWKGAKPGEPSWPTPWGAGRPGWHLECSAMAHVYLGESFDIHGGGLDLIFPHHENEIAQSEAAGYGFAKRWLHNAWVTQSGEKMSKSLGNSLLVEVILQRVRGLELRWYLGSAHYRSMLEYSESALDESAVAFRRIENFLKRASQILEEVPEPVLSQAFTSAMNDDLAVPAGLATISENLRLGNQAITDRNKAAISKNASEIRGALEVLGCDPFDPRYAENSSTDLTSALDGVIKLALAERASARERKDFAASDAIRDGLLAIGITIEDTAQGPRWSIMEKS
;
A
#
# COMPACT_ATOMS: atom_id res chain seq x y z
N MET A 1 -18.97 19.97 9.95
CA MET A 1 -17.97 18.93 10.28
C MET A 1 -16.81 19.58 11.01
N SER A 2 -16.22 18.93 12.01
CA SER A 2 -14.96 19.39 12.62
C SER A 2 -13.87 19.43 11.55
N ALA A 3 -12.96 20.40 11.65
CA ALA A 3 -11.86 20.49 10.69
C ALA A 3 -10.92 19.28 10.84
N LEU A 4 -10.40 18.77 9.72
CA LEU A 4 -9.36 17.74 9.74
C LEU A 4 -8.07 18.34 10.31
N ASN A 5 -7.52 17.69 11.32
CA ASN A 5 -6.19 17.97 11.84
C ASN A 5 -5.27 16.80 11.47
N LEU A 6 -4.04 17.10 11.11
CA LEU A 6 -3.03 16.11 10.77
C LEU A 6 -1.71 16.49 11.46
N TYR A 7 -0.97 15.49 11.88
CA TYR A 7 0.40 15.67 12.33
C TYR A 7 1.30 16.11 11.16
N ASP A 8 2.32 16.90 11.47
CA ASP A 8 3.33 17.29 10.51
C ASP A 8 4.71 16.97 11.09
N THR A 9 5.47 16.12 10.42
CA THR A 9 6.83 15.76 10.86
C THR A 9 7.78 16.95 10.87
N ALA A 10 7.58 17.93 9.98
CA ALA A 10 8.44 19.12 9.91
C ALA A 10 8.27 20.04 11.12
N THR A 11 7.03 20.24 11.59
CA THR A 11 6.73 21.05 12.77
C THR A 11 6.66 20.25 14.07
N ARG A 12 6.47 18.91 13.95
CA ARG A 12 6.24 17.98 15.07
C ARG A 12 4.95 18.26 15.86
N GLU A 13 3.99 18.87 15.21
CA GLU A 13 2.71 19.25 15.81
C GLU A 13 1.53 18.72 15.00
N VAL A 14 0.41 18.49 15.69
CA VAL A 14 -0.89 18.26 15.05
C VAL A 14 -1.54 19.61 14.82
N GLY A 15 -1.92 19.89 13.60
CA GLY A 15 -2.53 21.16 13.23
C GLY A 15 -3.60 21.01 12.14
N LYS A 16 -4.44 22.03 12.02
CA LYS A 16 -5.49 22.07 11.00
C LYS A 16 -4.89 21.86 9.60
N PHE A 17 -5.46 20.93 8.87
CA PHE A 17 -5.15 20.74 7.45
C PHE A 17 -5.91 21.76 6.60
N THR A 18 -5.17 22.45 5.74
CA THR A 18 -5.74 23.38 4.76
C THR A 18 -5.02 23.12 3.44
N PRO A 19 -5.71 22.65 2.39
CA PRO A 19 -5.08 22.39 1.10
C PRO A 19 -4.66 23.69 0.42
N ILE A 20 -3.66 23.61 -0.46
CA ILE A 20 -3.19 24.73 -1.28
C ILE A 20 -4.33 25.25 -2.17
N LYS A 21 -5.09 24.32 -2.76
CA LYS A 21 -6.22 24.64 -3.63
C LYS A 21 -7.51 24.12 -2.99
N THR A 22 -8.45 25.02 -2.80
CA THR A 22 -9.73 24.67 -2.15
C THR A 22 -10.44 23.52 -2.87
N GLY A 23 -10.80 22.48 -2.12
CA GLY A 23 -11.51 21.30 -2.65
C GLY A 23 -10.61 20.27 -3.34
N GLU A 24 -9.31 20.55 -3.52
CA GLU A 24 -8.34 19.62 -4.11
C GLU A 24 -7.23 19.31 -3.10
N VAL A 25 -6.72 18.07 -3.13
CA VAL A 25 -5.58 17.65 -2.31
C VAL A 25 -4.60 16.87 -3.17
N SER A 26 -3.35 17.29 -3.14
CA SER A 26 -2.24 16.67 -3.85
C SER A 26 -1.33 15.93 -2.88
N ILE A 27 -1.08 14.63 -3.15
CA ILE A 27 -0.29 13.75 -2.30
C ILE A 27 0.80 13.08 -3.13
N TYR A 28 2.04 13.15 -2.67
CA TYR A 28 3.12 12.31 -3.17
C TYR A 28 3.52 11.30 -2.11
N VAL A 29 3.59 10.02 -2.46
CA VAL A 29 4.06 8.96 -1.57
C VAL A 29 5.24 8.27 -2.22
N CYS A 30 6.39 8.23 -1.53
CA CYS A 30 7.52 7.45 -2.00
C CYS A 30 7.15 5.97 -2.07
N GLY A 31 7.21 5.44 -3.28
CA GLY A 31 6.95 4.04 -3.58
C GLY A 31 8.14 3.14 -3.26
N ALA A 32 8.00 1.87 -3.54
CA ALA A 32 9.02 0.89 -3.24
C ALA A 32 10.09 0.84 -4.34
N THR A 33 11.34 0.56 -3.93
CA THR A 33 12.34 0.01 -4.83
C THR A 33 11.99 -1.45 -5.11
N VAL A 34 11.66 -1.75 -6.38
CA VAL A 34 11.15 -3.08 -6.79
C VAL A 34 12.26 -4.11 -6.96
N GLN A 35 12.98 -4.35 -5.87
CA GLN A 35 14.12 -5.28 -5.79
C GLN A 35 13.77 -6.68 -5.27
N GLY A 36 12.53 -6.90 -4.86
CA GLY A 36 12.08 -8.19 -4.28
C GLY A 36 10.64 -8.12 -3.81
N SER A 37 10.05 -9.27 -3.54
CA SER A 37 8.66 -9.44 -3.15
C SER A 37 8.25 -8.53 -1.99
N PRO A 38 7.02 -8.01 -1.99
CA PRO A 38 6.52 -7.14 -0.93
C PRO A 38 6.35 -7.88 0.39
N HIS A 39 6.77 -7.25 1.48
CA HIS A 39 6.46 -7.68 2.84
C HIS A 39 5.42 -6.75 3.47
N ILE A 40 4.80 -7.19 4.57
CA ILE A 40 3.70 -6.45 5.22
C ILE A 40 4.08 -5.03 5.66
N GLY A 41 5.35 -4.74 5.90
CA GLY A 41 5.82 -3.38 6.20
C GLY A 41 5.63 -2.41 5.03
N HIS A 42 5.91 -2.86 3.78
CA HIS A 42 5.64 -2.06 2.58
C HIS A 42 4.14 -1.79 2.43
N ILE A 43 3.33 -2.85 2.62
CA ILE A 43 1.88 -2.74 2.44
C ILE A 43 1.25 -1.86 3.50
N ARG A 44 1.72 -1.92 4.75
CA ARG A 44 1.23 -1.04 5.82
C ARG A 44 1.42 0.43 5.48
N SER A 45 2.56 0.79 4.89
CA SER A 45 2.79 2.16 4.43
C SER A 45 1.74 2.58 3.41
N ALA A 46 1.59 1.82 2.32
CA ALA A 46 0.59 2.11 1.28
C ALA A 46 -0.85 2.16 1.84
N LEU A 47 -1.17 1.26 2.77
CA LEU A 47 -2.50 1.18 3.39
C LEU A 47 -2.83 2.42 4.24
N ASN A 48 -1.86 2.95 4.99
CA ASN A 48 -2.08 4.17 5.77
C ASN A 48 -2.39 5.39 4.86
N PHE A 49 -1.70 5.53 3.74
CA PHE A 49 -2.01 6.57 2.76
C PHE A 49 -3.29 6.30 1.98
N ASP A 50 -3.69 5.04 1.81
CA ASP A 50 -4.99 4.68 1.24
C ASP A 50 -6.14 5.07 2.18
N ILE A 51 -6.00 4.84 3.49
CA ILE A 51 -6.98 5.29 4.50
C ILE A 51 -7.09 6.83 4.51
N LEU A 52 -5.96 7.55 4.48
CA LEU A 52 -5.94 9.01 4.36
C LEU A 52 -6.67 9.46 3.09
N ARG A 53 -6.35 8.85 1.94
CA ARG A 53 -6.98 9.18 0.66
C ARG A 53 -8.49 8.95 0.70
N ARG A 54 -8.94 7.79 1.21
CA ARG A 54 -10.37 7.48 1.36
C ARG A 54 -11.07 8.46 2.28
N TRP A 55 -10.43 8.84 3.38
CA TRP A 55 -10.97 9.83 4.30
C TRP A 55 -11.12 11.21 3.65
N LEU A 56 -10.11 11.66 2.91
CA LEU A 56 -10.15 12.92 2.17
C LEU A 56 -11.26 12.91 1.10
N ILE A 57 -11.37 11.84 0.31
CA ILE A 57 -12.45 11.68 -0.68
C ILE A 57 -13.83 11.71 -0.01
N LYS A 58 -14.00 10.98 1.09
CA LYS A 58 -15.26 10.95 1.85
C LYS A 58 -15.58 12.31 2.50
N SER A 59 -14.55 13.11 2.77
CA SER A 59 -14.68 14.50 3.25
C SER A 59 -14.96 15.52 2.14
N GLY A 60 -15.08 15.08 0.89
CA GLY A 60 -15.47 15.91 -0.25
C GLY A 60 -14.30 16.52 -1.05
N TYR A 61 -13.07 16.08 -0.81
CA TYR A 61 -11.91 16.52 -1.60
C TYR A 61 -11.73 15.69 -2.88
N ASN A 62 -11.30 16.37 -3.95
CA ASN A 62 -10.73 15.70 -5.11
C ASN A 62 -9.24 15.43 -4.85
N VAL A 63 -8.84 14.15 -4.77
CA VAL A 63 -7.50 13.77 -4.35
C VAL A 63 -6.69 13.25 -5.52
N THR A 64 -5.57 13.92 -5.81
CA THR A 64 -4.52 13.44 -6.70
C THR A 64 -3.43 12.78 -5.86
N LEU A 65 -3.26 11.47 -5.99
CA LEU A 65 -2.20 10.74 -5.33
C LEU A 65 -1.24 10.16 -6.35
N ILE A 66 0.03 10.55 -6.23
CA ILE A 66 1.16 10.02 -7.01
C ILE A 66 1.98 9.10 -6.11
N ARG A 67 2.30 7.90 -6.60
CA ARG A 67 3.22 6.96 -5.95
C ARG A 67 4.19 6.46 -6.99
N ASN A 68 5.47 6.69 -6.82
CA ASN A 68 6.46 6.27 -7.79
C ASN A 68 6.81 4.78 -7.69
N VAL A 69 7.46 4.30 -8.74
CA VAL A 69 8.16 3.01 -8.77
C VAL A 69 9.64 3.29 -9.03
N THR A 70 10.49 2.96 -8.06
CA THR A 70 11.94 2.97 -8.28
C THR A 70 12.32 1.67 -8.97
N ASP A 71 12.37 1.71 -10.30
CA ASP A 71 12.66 0.58 -11.19
C ASP A 71 14.13 0.48 -11.60
N ILE A 72 14.98 1.41 -11.12
CA ILE A 72 16.45 1.40 -11.28
C ILE A 72 17.12 1.80 -9.96
N ASP A 73 17.99 0.96 -9.43
CA ASP A 73 18.70 1.17 -8.16
C ASP A 73 19.86 0.18 -8.05
N ASP A 74 20.88 0.48 -7.26
CA ASP A 74 22.02 -0.43 -7.01
C ASP A 74 21.57 -1.82 -6.57
N LYS A 75 20.57 -1.89 -5.71
CA LYS A 75 20.04 -3.16 -5.16
C LYS A 75 19.37 -4.00 -6.24
N ILE A 76 18.68 -3.35 -7.21
CA ILE A 76 18.09 -4.04 -8.37
C ILE A 76 19.21 -4.59 -9.24
N LEU A 77 20.24 -3.79 -9.54
CA LEU A 77 21.36 -4.20 -10.39
C LEU A 77 22.13 -5.36 -9.78
N HIS A 78 22.51 -5.29 -8.51
CA HIS A 78 23.21 -6.36 -7.80
C HIS A 78 22.39 -7.66 -7.78
N LYS A 79 21.10 -7.57 -7.52
CA LYS A 79 20.23 -8.74 -7.49
C LYS A 79 20.04 -9.34 -8.87
N ALA A 80 19.84 -8.52 -9.89
CA ALA A 80 19.72 -8.96 -11.28
C ALA A 80 20.98 -9.70 -11.76
N GLN A 81 22.15 -9.18 -11.42
CA GLN A 81 23.43 -9.85 -11.70
C GLN A 81 23.53 -11.20 -10.97
N HIS A 82 23.16 -11.25 -9.69
CA HIS A 82 23.19 -12.48 -8.90
C HIS A 82 22.21 -13.55 -9.44
N GLU A 83 21.02 -13.12 -9.88
CA GLU A 83 20.00 -14.01 -10.44
C GLU A 83 20.20 -14.28 -11.95
N ASN A 84 21.24 -13.75 -12.57
CA ASN A 84 21.49 -13.81 -14.01
C ASN A 84 20.26 -13.44 -14.85
N THR A 85 19.57 -12.36 -14.43
CA THR A 85 18.33 -11.86 -15.04
C THR A 85 18.53 -10.41 -15.46
N PRO A 86 18.00 -9.95 -16.60
CA PRO A 86 18.04 -8.54 -16.96
C PRO A 86 17.38 -7.69 -15.87
N TRP A 87 18.02 -6.58 -15.47
CA TRP A 87 17.55 -5.72 -14.38
C TRP A 87 16.10 -5.21 -14.58
N TRP A 88 15.75 -4.85 -15.81
CA TRP A 88 14.40 -4.40 -16.15
C TRP A 88 13.36 -5.52 -16.04
N ALA A 89 13.73 -6.76 -16.33
CA ALA A 89 12.84 -7.91 -16.16
C ALA A 89 12.62 -8.23 -14.68
N LEU A 90 13.67 -8.13 -13.86
CA LEU A 90 13.61 -8.30 -12.42
C LEU A 90 12.73 -7.21 -11.80
N ALA A 91 12.93 -5.94 -12.16
CA ALA A 91 12.13 -4.82 -11.68
C ALA A 91 10.66 -5.01 -12.04
N MET A 92 10.34 -5.34 -13.30
CA MET A 92 8.97 -5.61 -13.76
C MET A 92 8.31 -6.76 -13.01
N LYS A 93 9.05 -7.85 -12.73
CA LYS A 93 8.53 -8.98 -11.95
C LYS A 93 8.04 -8.51 -10.58
N TYR A 94 8.90 -7.83 -9.84
CA TYR A 94 8.55 -7.39 -8.48
C TYR A 94 7.53 -6.26 -8.45
N GLU A 95 7.51 -5.36 -9.42
CA GLU A 95 6.46 -4.35 -9.57
C GLU A 95 5.08 -5.03 -9.68
N ARG A 96 4.96 -6.10 -10.47
CA ARG A 96 3.70 -6.86 -10.55
C ARG A 96 3.32 -7.54 -9.24
N GLU A 97 4.30 -8.07 -8.51
CA GLU A 97 4.04 -8.65 -7.18
C GLU A 97 3.56 -7.59 -6.18
N PHE A 98 4.11 -6.36 -6.24
CA PHE A 98 3.61 -5.23 -5.44
C PHE A 98 2.18 -4.88 -5.82
N THR A 99 1.86 -4.75 -7.10
CA THR A 99 0.51 -4.45 -7.57
C THR A 99 -0.47 -5.52 -7.09
N ALA A 100 -0.16 -6.80 -7.28
CA ALA A 100 -1.00 -7.91 -6.82
C ALA A 100 -1.22 -7.87 -5.29
N ALA A 101 -0.19 -7.51 -4.51
CA ALA A 101 -0.34 -7.37 -3.07
C ALA A 101 -1.21 -6.16 -2.67
N PHE A 102 -1.12 -5.05 -3.38
CA PHE A 102 -2.01 -3.89 -3.18
C PHE A 102 -3.45 -4.24 -3.50
N ASP A 103 -3.70 -4.91 -4.63
CA ASP A 103 -5.04 -5.34 -5.06
C ASP A 103 -5.66 -6.32 -4.06
N ALA A 104 -4.89 -7.30 -3.60
CA ALA A 104 -5.35 -8.29 -2.62
C ALA A 104 -5.81 -7.65 -1.30
N LEU A 105 -5.23 -6.51 -0.91
CA LEU A 105 -5.60 -5.76 0.29
C LEU A 105 -6.49 -4.54 -0.01
N ASN A 106 -7.08 -4.42 -1.20
CA ASN A 106 -7.95 -3.31 -1.60
C ASN A 106 -7.33 -1.91 -1.40
N VAL A 107 -6.03 -1.78 -1.65
CA VAL A 107 -5.40 -0.47 -1.73
C VAL A 107 -5.79 0.16 -3.06
N LEU A 108 -6.33 1.37 -3.04
CA LEU A 108 -6.71 2.08 -4.25
C LEU A 108 -5.48 2.32 -5.14
N ALA A 109 -5.60 2.04 -6.42
CA ALA A 109 -4.57 2.43 -7.37
C ALA A 109 -4.32 3.95 -7.27
N PRO A 110 -3.06 4.42 -7.31
CA PRO A 110 -2.77 5.85 -7.32
C PRO A 110 -3.38 6.52 -8.55
N THR A 111 -3.46 7.84 -8.55
CA THR A 111 -3.88 8.59 -9.75
C THR A 111 -2.91 8.33 -10.90
N TYR A 112 -1.63 8.27 -10.59
CA TYR A 112 -0.58 7.82 -11.50
C TYR A 112 0.59 7.20 -10.73
N GLU A 113 1.28 6.26 -11.37
CA GLU A 113 2.41 5.53 -10.80
C GLU A 113 3.63 5.66 -11.74
N PRO A 114 4.39 6.79 -11.64
CA PRO A 114 5.53 7.05 -12.50
C PRO A 114 6.72 6.14 -12.15
N ARG A 115 7.42 5.65 -13.19
CA ARG A 115 8.69 4.94 -13.02
C ARG A 115 9.87 5.90 -13.15
N ALA A 116 10.92 5.66 -12.36
CA ALA A 116 12.15 6.46 -12.39
C ALA A 116 12.77 6.47 -13.79
N THR A 117 12.88 5.32 -14.47
CA THR A 117 13.44 5.23 -15.82
C THR A 117 12.66 6.00 -16.88
N GLY A 118 11.38 6.28 -16.64
CA GLY A 118 10.55 7.10 -17.52
C GLY A 118 10.76 8.62 -17.38
N HIS A 119 11.59 9.06 -16.42
CA HIS A 119 11.74 10.48 -16.04
C HIS A 119 13.19 10.99 -16.12
N ILE A 120 14.05 10.32 -16.85
CA ILE A 120 15.47 10.65 -16.98
C ILE A 120 15.65 12.10 -17.50
N THR A 121 14.85 12.52 -18.48
CA THR A 121 14.94 13.89 -19.01
C THR A 121 14.67 14.94 -17.93
N GLN A 122 13.64 14.76 -17.12
CA GLN A 122 13.26 15.68 -16.05
C GLN A 122 14.31 15.70 -14.92
N MET A 123 14.95 14.55 -14.66
CA MET A 123 16.07 14.48 -13.72
C MET A 123 17.28 15.26 -14.23
N ILE A 124 17.59 15.16 -15.54
CA ILE A 124 18.67 15.94 -16.17
C ILE A 124 18.36 17.44 -16.09
N GLU A 125 17.14 17.86 -16.36
CA GLU A 125 16.70 19.26 -16.26
C GLU A 125 16.83 19.79 -14.84
N LEU A 126 16.42 19.01 -13.83
CA LEU A 126 16.58 19.37 -12.42
C LEU A 126 18.07 19.50 -12.05
N MET A 127 18.93 18.56 -12.45
CA MET A 127 20.38 18.63 -12.21
C MET A 127 21.00 19.86 -12.87
N GLN A 128 20.60 20.19 -14.11
CA GLN A 128 21.07 21.37 -14.78
C GLN A 128 20.72 22.63 -13.98
N THR A 129 19.48 22.75 -13.51
CA THR A 129 19.04 23.86 -12.65
C THR A 129 19.91 23.97 -11.39
N LEU A 130 20.17 22.84 -10.73
CA LEU A 130 21.00 22.80 -9.52
C LEU A 130 22.47 23.17 -9.76
N ILE A 131 23.01 22.82 -10.91
CA ILE A 131 24.38 23.20 -11.32
C ILE A 131 24.45 24.67 -11.66
N ASP A 132 23.49 25.18 -12.44
CA ASP A 132 23.47 26.57 -12.91
C ASP A 132 23.35 27.56 -11.75
N ASN A 133 22.61 27.21 -10.69
CA ASN A 133 22.50 28.02 -9.48
C ASN A 133 23.62 27.74 -8.44
N GLY A 134 24.55 26.85 -8.77
CA GLY A 134 25.73 26.56 -7.97
C GLY A 134 25.52 25.68 -6.75
N SER A 135 24.35 25.00 -6.65
CA SER A 135 24.04 24.08 -5.55
C SER A 135 24.52 22.64 -5.80
N ALA A 136 24.81 22.29 -7.06
CA ALA A 136 25.37 21.01 -7.46
C ALA A 136 26.66 21.20 -8.28
N TYR A 137 27.44 20.15 -8.42
CA TYR A 137 28.66 20.14 -9.21
C TYR A 137 28.94 18.77 -9.84
N ALA A 138 29.61 18.81 -11.00
CA ALA A 138 30.09 17.64 -11.72
C ALA A 138 31.65 17.62 -11.65
N PRO A 139 32.26 16.64 -11.01
CA PRO A 139 33.74 16.58 -10.87
C PRO A 139 34.46 16.14 -12.14
N GLY A 140 33.72 15.75 -13.21
CA GLY A 140 34.30 15.37 -14.53
C GLY A 140 34.49 13.86 -14.72
N ASN A 141 34.04 13.04 -13.79
CA ASN A 141 34.09 11.57 -13.86
C ASN A 141 32.73 10.93 -14.23
N GLY A 142 31.76 11.72 -14.63
CA GLY A 142 30.38 11.28 -14.92
C GLY A 142 29.42 11.36 -13.74
N ASP A 143 29.91 11.62 -12.53
CA ASP A 143 29.08 11.85 -11.35
C ASP A 143 28.57 13.30 -11.28
N VAL A 144 27.42 13.49 -10.60
CA VAL A 144 26.93 14.81 -10.19
C VAL A 144 26.54 14.75 -8.72
N TYR A 145 26.97 15.69 -7.92
CA TYR A 145 26.72 15.76 -6.48
C TYR A 145 26.00 17.03 -6.06
N LEU A 146 25.13 16.94 -5.06
CA LEU A 146 24.58 18.10 -4.36
C LEU A 146 25.55 18.54 -3.27
N GLU A 147 25.86 19.84 -3.20
CA GLU A 147 26.79 20.43 -2.24
C GLU A 147 26.05 20.81 -0.95
N VAL A 148 25.94 19.88 0.01
CA VAL A 148 25.04 20.01 1.17
C VAL A 148 25.40 21.18 2.09
N ARG A 149 26.69 21.57 2.19
CA ARG A 149 27.12 22.69 3.05
C ARG A 149 26.67 24.06 2.54
N LYS A 150 26.24 24.18 1.29
CA LYS A 150 25.64 25.42 0.76
C LYS A 150 24.18 25.61 1.13
N LEU A 151 23.51 24.56 1.58
CA LEU A 151 22.07 24.54 1.82
C LEU A 151 21.74 24.94 3.26
N LYS A 152 21.27 26.17 3.44
CA LYS A 152 21.01 26.76 4.77
C LYS A 152 19.95 26.00 5.60
N ARG A 153 19.02 25.34 4.95
CA ARG A 153 17.90 24.64 5.59
C ARG A 153 18.03 23.12 5.60
N TYR A 154 19.19 22.60 5.15
CA TYR A 154 19.43 21.17 5.18
C TYR A 154 19.29 20.61 6.60
N LEU A 155 18.67 19.44 6.77
CA LEU A 155 18.40 18.74 8.04
C LEU A 155 17.29 19.35 8.91
N THR A 156 16.45 20.23 8.36
CA THR A 156 15.32 20.80 9.14
C THR A 156 14.20 19.80 9.38
N LEU A 157 13.98 18.84 8.47
CA LEU A 157 12.97 17.79 8.64
C LEU A 157 13.42 16.74 9.66
N SER A 158 14.63 16.26 9.53
CA SER A 158 15.20 15.23 10.41
C SER A 158 15.61 15.78 11.79
N GLY A 159 15.94 17.05 11.85
CA GLY A 159 16.45 17.69 13.04
C GLY A 159 17.86 17.25 13.43
N GLN A 160 18.62 16.66 12.49
CA GLN A 160 20.00 16.25 12.70
C GLN A 160 20.95 17.44 12.53
N ARG A 161 22.20 17.28 12.94
CA ARG A 161 23.27 18.27 12.75
C ARG A 161 24.22 17.76 11.68
N ILE A 162 24.60 18.63 10.75
CA ILE A 162 25.45 18.24 9.62
C ILE A 162 26.80 17.64 10.05
N ASP A 163 27.37 18.12 11.15
CA ASP A 163 28.65 17.63 11.60
C ASP A 163 28.61 16.26 12.30
N ASP A 164 27.41 15.84 12.71
CA ASP A 164 27.15 14.53 13.31
C ASP A 164 26.83 13.46 12.25
N LEU A 165 26.64 13.87 10.99
CA LEU A 165 26.32 12.94 9.91
C LEU A 165 27.52 12.08 9.52
N LEU A 166 27.25 10.79 9.33
CA LEU A 166 28.18 9.90 8.63
C LEU A 166 28.29 10.31 7.15
N PRO A 167 29.40 9.95 6.47
CA PRO A 167 29.50 10.10 5.02
C PRO A 167 28.27 9.51 4.32
N ALA A 168 27.82 10.17 3.25
CA ALA A 168 26.70 9.64 2.46
C ALA A 168 27.03 8.22 1.95
N ALA A 169 26.11 7.30 2.17
CA ALA A 169 26.26 5.87 1.84
C ALA A 169 26.14 5.58 0.33
N ASP A 170 26.74 6.41 -0.52
CA ASP A 170 26.88 6.16 -1.95
C ASP A 170 27.96 5.10 -2.13
N VAL A 171 27.54 3.86 -2.22
CA VAL A 171 28.36 2.65 -2.09
C VAL A 171 29.57 2.59 -3.05
N ASP A 172 29.62 3.43 -4.06
CA ASP A 172 30.65 3.37 -5.12
C ASP A 172 31.22 4.71 -5.55
N ALA A 173 30.86 5.79 -4.91
CA ALA A 173 31.49 7.03 -5.24
C ALA A 173 32.94 6.95 -4.75
N SER A 174 33.87 7.03 -5.67
CA SER A 174 35.24 7.28 -5.31
C SER A 174 35.20 8.52 -4.40
N SER A 175 35.31 8.32 -3.09
CA SER A 175 35.22 9.36 -2.07
C SER A 175 36.17 10.55 -2.33
N SER A 176 37.12 10.37 -3.22
CA SER A 176 38.10 11.36 -3.70
C SER A 176 37.48 12.45 -4.60
N SER A 177 36.31 12.29 -5.16
CA SER A 177 35.70 13.28 -6.06
C SER A 177 34.68 14.20 -5.39
N LYS A 178 34.28 13.91 -4.15
CA LYS A 178 33.35 14.73 -3.37
C LYS A 178 34.08 15.91 -2.72
N LYS A 179 33.46 17.10 -2.68
CA LYS A 179 33.96 18.26 -1.95
C LYS A 179 33.79 18.09 -0.45
N ASP A 180 32.69 17.50 0.00
CA ASP A 180 32.42 17.08 1.38
C ASP A 180 31.93 15.62 1.36
N PRO A 181 32.40 14.78 2.30
CA PRO A 181 31.95 13.37 2.38
C PRO A 181 30.44 13.19 2.52
N ARG A 182 29.70 14.22 2.92
CA ARG A 182 28.26 14.22 3.12
C ARG A 182 27.47 14.60 1.86
N ASP A 183 28.19 15.14 0.83
CA ASP A 183 27.55 15.41 -0.46
C ASP A 183 27.00 14.09 -1.02
N PHE A 184 25.76 14.12 -1.53
CA PHE A 184 25.14 12.91 -2.05
C PHE A 184 24.99 12.97 -3.57
N ALA A 185 25.02 11.79 -4.19
CA ALA A 185 24.94 11.68 -5.63
C ALA A 185 23.53 11.99 -6.14
N LEU A 186 23.46 12.93 -7.08
CA LEU A 186 22.30 13.16 -7.95
C LEU A 186 22.36 12.23 -9.16
N TRP A 187 23.58 11.97 -9.65
CA TRP A 187 23.86 11.10 -10.79
C TRP A 187 25.12 10.29 -10.53
N LYS A 188 25.11 9.04 -10.90
CA LYS A 188 26.22 8.10 -10.75
C LYS A 188 26.79 7.78 -12.12
N GLY A 189 28.04 8.07 -12.35
CA GLY A 189 28.75 7.78 -13.59
C GLY A 189 28.67 6.31 -14.02
N ALA A 190 28.61 6.08 -15.31
CA ALA A 190 28.44 4.74 -15.88
C ALA A 190 29.58 3.79 -15.51
N LYS A 191 29.25 2.57 -15.12
CA LYS A 191 30.18 1.45 -14.93
C LYS A 191 30.01 0.42 -16.03
N PRO A 192 31.08 -0.34 -16.36
CA PRO A 192 30.96 -1.41 -17.34
C PRO A 192 29.86 -2.43 -16.97
N GLY A 193 28.96 -2.67 -17.92
CA GLY A 193 27.86 -3.62 -17.74
C GLY A 193 26.62 -3.09 -17.03
N GLU A 194 26.64 -1.86 -16.51
CA GLU A 194 25.46 -1.20 -15.94
C GLU A 194 24.66 -0.43 -17.00
N PRO A 195 23.33 -0.30 -16.85
CA PRO A 195 22.54 0.59 -17.69
C PRO A 195 22.96 2.05 -17.45
N SER A 196 22.95 2.84 -18.51
CA SER A 196 23.31 4.24 -18.43
C SER A 196 22.60 5.08 -19.46
N TRP A 197 22.39 6.34 -19.15
CA TRP A 197 21.81 7.37 -20.03
C TRP A 197 22.81 8.49 -20.23
N PRO A 198 22.86 9.07 -21.44
CA PRO A 198 23.75 10.18 -21.71
C PRO A 198 23.29 11.46 -21.03
N THR A 199 24.24 12.19 -20.45
CA THR A 199 24.01 13.53 -19.88
C THR A 199 25.13 14.48 -20.32
N PRO A 200 24.96 15.82 -20.17
CA PRO A 200 26.06 16.77 -20.43
C PRO A 200 27.34 16.52 -19.64
N TRP A 201 27.24 15.82 -18.51
CA TRP A 201 28.36 15.58 -17.58
C TRP A 201 28.98 14.19 -17.72
N GLY A 202 28.41 13.35 -18.60
CA GLY A 202 28.83 11.98 -18.85
C GLY A 202 27.65 11.00 -18.80
N ALA A 203 27.86 9.78 -19.31
CA ALA A 203 26.86 8.74 -19.21
C ALA A 203 26.78 8.22 -17.76
N GLY A 204 25.57 7.86 -17.30
CA GLY A 204 25.36 7.34 -15.95
C GLY A 204 23.90 7.00 -15.67
N ARG A 205 23.54 6.94 -14.41
CA ARG A 205 22.19 6.62 -13.93
C ARG A 205 21.79 7.50 -12.72
N PRO A 206 20.50 7.65 -12.45
CA PRO A 206 20.03 8.50 -11.36
C PRO A 206 20.51 8.06 -9.98
N GLY A 207 20.73 9.03 -9.11
CA GLY A 207 20.79 8.84 -7.67
C GLY A 207 19.38 8.76 -7.10
N TRP A 208 19.18 7.90 -6.12
CA TRP A 208 17.88 7.55 -5.54
C TRP A 208 17.00 8.75 -5.13
N HIS A 209 17.61 9.83 -4.61
CA HIS A 209 16.84 10.99 -4.11
C HIS A 209 16.33 11.90 -5.22
N LEU A 210 17.02 11.94 -6.37
CA LEU A 210 16.68 12.78 -7.50
C LEU A 210 15.37 12.35 -8.17
N GLU A 211 15.10 11.07 -8.16
CA GLU A 211 13.94 10.46 -8.81
C GLU A 211 12.63 11.07 -8.32
N CYS A 212 12.40 11.02 -7.00
CA CYS A 212 11.18 11.52 -6.38
C CYS A 212 11.03 13.03 -6.50
N SER A 213 12.12 13.80 -6.35
CA SER A 213 12.08 15.26 -6.54
C SER A 213 11.64 15.63 -7.94
N ALA A 214 12.21 15.00 -8.97
CA ALA A 214 11.85 15.26 -10.36
C ALA A 214 10.40 14.82 -10.65
N MET A 215 10.00 13.61 -10.24
CA MET A 215 8.64 13.12 -10.49
C MET A 215 7.57 13.90 -9.73
N ALA A 216 7.84 14.30 -8.47
CA ALA A 216 6.92 15.13 -7.71
C ALA A 216 6.68 16.48 -8.41
N HIS A 217 7.74 17.13 -8.87
CA HIS A 217 7.64 18.38 -9.61
C HIS A 217 6.82 18.23 -10.90
N VAL A 218 7.04 17.16 -11.67
CA VAL A 218 6.32 16.91 -12.94
C VAL A 218 4.81 16.79 -12.73
N TYR A 219 4.39 16.04 -11.71
CA TYR A 219 2.96 15.70 -11.56
C TYR A 219 2.21 16.59 -10.59
N LEU A 220 2.88 17.22 -9.65
CA LEU A 220 2.25 18.02 -8.60
C LEU A 220 2.71 19.51 -8.62
N GLY A 221 3.68 19.86 -9.47
CA GLY A 221 4.21 21.22 -9.60
C GLY A 221 5.23 21.57 -8.51
N GLU A 222 5.50 22.88 -8.38
CA GLU A 222 6.52 23.40 -7.46
C GLU A 222 6.18 23.18 -5.98
N SER A 223 4.90 23.11 -5.65
CA SER A 223 4.41 22.89 -4.28
C SER A 223 3.15 22.05 -4.28
N PHE A 224 3.05 21.14 -3.34
CA PHE A 224 1.91 20.26 -3.17
C PHE A 224 1.58 20.06 -1.68
N ASP A 225 0.41 19.46 -1.39
CA ASP A 225 -0.14 19.48 -0.03
C ASP A 225 0.60 18.54 0.92
N ILE A 226 0.73 17.26 0.56
CA ILE A 226 1.21 16.21 1.47
C ILE A 226 2.28 15.37 0.80
N HIS A 227 3.42 15.19 1.48
CA HIS A 227 4.41 14.17 1.16
C HIS A 227 4.42 13.11 2.24
N GLY A 228 4.56 11.85 1.83
CA GLY A 228 4.51 10.76 2.78
C GLY A 228 5.36 9.54 2.47
N GLY A 229 5.58 8.74 3.51
CA GLY A 229 6.33 7.49 3.45
C GLY A 229 6.56 6.88 4.83
N GLY A 230 7.42 5.88 4.93
CA GLY A 230 7.84 5.31 6.22
C GLY A 230 8.76 6.25 7.00
N LEU A 231 8.82 6.08 8.33
CA LEU A 231 9.74 6.84 9.20
C LEU A 231 11.21 6.75 8.78
N ASP A 232 11.61 5.66 8.15
CA ASP A 232 12.97 5.46 7.63
C ASP A 232 13.31 6.31 6.40
N LEU A 233 12.32 6.91 5.76
CA LEU A 233 12.51 7.82 4.65
C LEU A 233 12.76 9.28 5.10
N ILE A 234 12.45 9.63 6.36
CA ILE A 234 12.72 11.00 6.87
C ILE A 234 14.14 11.40 6.56
N PHE A 235 15.10 10.52 6.87
CA PHE A 235 16.52 10.68 6.56
C PHE A 235 17.11 9.37 6.04
N PRO A 236 17.89 9.39 4.95
CA PRO A 236 18.28 10.60 4.20
C PRO A 236 17.30 11.05 3.12
N HIS A 237 16.31 10.22 2.73
CA HIS A 237 15.58 10.36 1.46
C HIS A 237 14.77 11.65 1.37
N HIS A 238 13.77 11.86 2.24
CA HIS A 238 12.90 13.03 2.20
C HIS A 238 13.66 14.35 2.52
N GLU A 239 14.63 14.28 3.42
CA GLU A 239 15.51 15.44 3.67
C GLU A 239 16.26 15.85 2.40
N ASN A 240 16.76 14.87 1.65
CA ASN A 240 17.48 15.13 0.40
C ASN A 240 16.55 15.60 -0.73
N GLU A 241 15.30 15.15 -0.75
CA GLU A 241 14.30 15.66 -1.70
C GLU A 241 13.96 17.13 -1.43
N ILE A 242 13.78 17.52 -0.16
CA ILE A 242 13.60 18.94 0.21
C ILE A 242 14.81 19.74 -0.26
N ALA A 243 16.00 19.25 0.05
CA ALA A 243 17.26 19.91 -0.29
C ALA A 243 17.37 20.18 -1.79
N GLN A 244 17.03 19.20 -2.63
CA GLN A 244 17.04 19.33 -4.09
C GLN A 244 16.01 20.33 -4.57
N SER A 245 14.76 20.24 -4.11
CA SER A 245 13.68 21.10 -4.55
C SER A 245 13.89 22.55 -4.13
N GLU A 246 14.26 22.82 -2.86
CA GLU A 246 14.56 24.17 -2.37
C GLU A 246 15.79 24.77 -3.06
N ALA A 247 16.83 23.96 -3.30
CA ALA A 247 18.03 24.39 -4.01
C ALA A 247 17.74 24.73 -5.48
N ALA A 248 16.76 24.09 -6.11
CA ALA A 248 16.29 24.43 -7.45
C ALA A 248 15.42 25.70 -7.48
N GLY A 249 15.08 26.27 -6.32
CA GLY A 249 14.22 27.45 -6.21
C GLY A 249 12.72 27.10 -6.16
N TYR A 250 12.37 25.82 -6.04
CA TYR A 250 11.00 25.35 -5.90
C TYR A 250 10.55 25.37 -4.43
N GLY A 251 9.22 25.38 -4.23
CA GLY A 251 8.66 24.90 -2.98
C GLY A 251 8.78 23.38 -2.89
N PHE A 252 8.06 22.78 -1.97
CA PHE A 252 7.87 21.32 -1.93
C PHE A 252 6.60 21.01 -1.14
N ALA A 253 6.54 19.88 -0.42
CA ALA A 253 5.39 19.54 0.39
C ALA A 253 5.12 20.56 1.51
N LYS A 254 3.84 20.86 1.72
CA LYS A 254 3.39 21.74 2.82
C LYS A 254 3.22 20.97 4.13
N ARG A 255 3.07 19.65 4.07
CA ARG A 255 2.92 18.78 5.22
C ARG A 255 3.61 17.43 4.98
N TRP A 256 4.25 16.92 6.01
CA TRP A 256 5.00 15.67 5.99
C TRP A 256 4.35 14.63 6.90
N LEU A 257 3.86 13.55 6.32
CA LEU A 257 3.28 12.44 7.07
C LEU A 257 4.18 11.20 6.97
N HIS A 258 4.55 10.65 8.12
CA HIS A 258 5.35 9.44 8.18
C HIS A 258 4.65 8.36 9.00
N ASN A 259 4.53 7.18 8.41
CA ASN A 259 3.98 6.04 9.12
C ASN A 259 5.09 5.26 9.84
N ALA A 260 4.74 4.75 11.02
CA ALA A 260 5.62 3.88 11.80
C ALA A 260 5.68 2.46 11.19
N TRP A 261 6.67 1.68 11.63
CA TRP A 261 6.99 0.37 11.09
C TRP A 261 6.08 -0.75 11.63
N VAL A 262 6.14 -1.88 10.93
CA VAL A 262 5.79 -3.18 11.51
C VAL A 262 7.06 -3.74 12.14
N THR A 263 6.95 -4.18 13.40
CA THR A 263 8.03 -4.80 14.16
C THR A 263 7.72 -6.27 14.39
N GLN A 264 8.75 -7.07 14.61
CA GLN A 264 8.64 -8.47 15.06
C GLN A 264 9.68 -8.69 16.15
N SER A 265 9.24 -9.14 17.30
CA SER A 265 10.10 -9.27 18.51
C SER A 265 10.81 -7.95 18.88
N GLY A 266 10.13 -6.82 18.70
CA GLY A 266 10.65 -5.49 18.99
C GLY A 266 11.59 -4.91 17.91
N GLU A 267 11.95 -5.68 16.87
CA GLU A 267 12.83 -5.25 15.80
C GLU A 267 12.08 -4.88 14.54
N LYS A 268 12.58 -3.88 13.79
CA LYS A 268 12.06 -3.53 12.47
C LYS A 268 12.22 -4.73 11.53
N MET A 269 11.16 -5.02 10.78
CA MET A 269 11.23 -6.02 9.73
C MET A 269 12.12 -5.58 8.58
N SER A 270 13.09 -6.41 8.22
CA SER A 270 13.94 -6.18 7.06
C SER A 270 14.41 -7.48 6.42
N LYS A 271 14.69 -7.43 5.10
CA LYS A 271 15.22 -8.60 4.37
C LYS A 271 16.60 -9.03 4.88
N SER A 272 17.42 -8.08 5.32
CA SER A 272 18.76 -8.35 5.84
C SER A 272 18.75 -9.10 7.17
N LEU A 273 17.69 -8.95 7.97
CA LEU A 273 17.50 -9.68 9.23
C LEU A 273 16.81 -11.04 9.04
N GLY A 274 16.35 -11.37 7.83
CA GLY A 274 15.64 -12.61 7.55
C GLY A 274 14.26 -12.73 8.22
N ASN A 275 13.74 -11.64 8.81
CA ASN A 275 12.46 -11.57 9.52
C ASN A 275 11.35 -10.91 8.70
N SER A 276 11.52 -10.77 7.38
CA SER A 276 10.51 -10.15 6.51
C SER A 276 9.39 -11.15 6.19
N LEU A 277 8.17 -10.76 6.53
CA LEU A 277 6.96 -11.54 6.26
C LEU A 277 6.37 -11.15 4.91
N LEU A 278 6.49 -12.04 3.94
CA LEU A 278 5.97 -11.82 2.58
C LEU A 278 4.45 -11.86 2.58
N VAL A 279 3.85 -10.93 1.84
CA VAL A 279 2.38 -10.80 1.76
C VAL A 279 1.77 -12.07 1.19
N GLU A 280 2.34 -12.64 0.12
CA GLU A 280 1.85 -13.87 -0.50
C GLU A 280 1.80 -15.06 0.47
N VAL A 281 2.76 -15.16 1.40
CA VAL A 281 2.80 -16.23 2.42
C VAL A 281 1.69 -16.04 3.45
N ILE A 282 1.48 -14.80 3.90
CA ILE A 282 0.44 -14.50 4.89
C ILE A 282 -0.97 -14.69 4.30
N LEU A 283 -1.15 -14.36 3.02
CA LEU A 283 -2.43 -14.54 2.33
C LEU A 283 -2.84 -16.01 2.13
N GLN A 284 -1.93 -16.97 2.36
CA GLN A 284 -2.28 -18.38 2.45
C GLN A 284 -3.01 -18.76 3.75
N ARG A 285 -2.91 -17.92 4.80
CA ARG A 285 -3.53 -18.12 6.11
C ARG A 285 -4.79 -17.31 6.34
N VAL A 286 -4.79 -16.06 5.88
CA VAL A 286 -5.88 -15.10 6.10
C VAL A 286 -6.26 -14.44 4.80
N ARG A 287 -7.51 -13.98 4.70
CA ARG A 287 -7.98 -13.22 3.54
C ARG A 287 -7.36 -11.82 3.51
N GLY A 288 -7.28 -11.22 2.32
CA GLY A 288 -6.72 -9.88 2.14
C GLY A 288 -7.39 -8.82 3.03
N LEU A 289 -8.73 -8.89 3.21
CA LEU A 289 -9.48 -8.01 4.12
C LEU A 289 -9.07 -8.17 5.58
N GLU A 290 -8.82 -9.39 6.02
CA GLU A 290 -8.41 -9.68 7.40
C GLU A 290 -6.99 -9.15 7.65
N LEU A 291 -6.09 -9.33 6.69
CA LEU A 291 -4.75 -8.75 6.76
C LEU A 291 -4.81 -7.22 6.72
N ARG A 292 -5.65 -6.64 5.85
CA ARG A 292 -5.88 -5.19 5.80
C ARG A 292 -6.39 -4.66 7.13
N TRP A 293 -7.40 -5.31 7.71
CA TRP A 293 -7.97 -4.95 9.00
C TRP A 293 -6.91 -4.96 10.10
N TYR A 294 -6.08 -5.99 10.14
CA TYR A 294 -4.97 -6.07 11.09
C TYR A 294 -3.95 -4.94 10.92
N LEU A 295 -3.44 -4.74 9.70
CA LEU A 295 -2.40 -3.74 9.42
C LEU A 295 -2.88 -2.31 9.61
N GLY A 296 -4.17 -2.04 9.39
CA GLY A 296 -4.81 -0.74 9.56
C GLY A 296 -5.32 -0.47 10.98
N SER A 297 -5.26 -1.43 11.91
CA SER A 297 -5.87 -1.28 13.23
C SER A 297 -5.13 -0.32 14.17
N ALA A 298 -3.82 -0.20 14.02
CA ALA A 298 -3.01 0.71 14.81
C ALA A 298 -2.97 2.12 14.18
N HIS A 299 -2.82 3.14 15.02
CA HIS A 299 -2.56 4.48 14.51
C HIS A 299 -1.35 4.51 13.58
N TYR A 300 -1.40 5.27 12.48
CA TYR A 300 -0.33 5.27 11.48
C TYR A 300 1.05 5.64 12.05
N ARG A 301 1.11 6.51 13.07
CA ARG A 301 2.35 6.89 13.78
C ARG A 301 2.81 5.90 14.85
N SER A 302 2.04 4.87 15.17
CA SER A 302 2.40 3.85 16.17
C SER A 302 3.02 2.63 15.50
N MET A 303 4.06 2.07 16.12
CA MET A 303 4.57 0.76 15.71
C MET A 303 3.47 -0.30 15.80
N LEU A 304 3.50 -1.27 14.90
CA LEU A 304 2.62 -2.43 14.93
C LEU A 304 3.49 -3.68 15.14
N GLU A 305 3.38 -4.27 16.32
CA GLU A 305 4.07 -5.52 16.60
C GLU A 305 3.31 -6.67 15.93
N TYR A 306 4.00 -7.40 15.06
CA TYR A 306 3.43 -8.56 14.40
C TYR A 306 3.60 -9.82 15.23
N SER A 307 2.52 -10.55 15.40
CA SER A 307 2.54 -11.96 15.78
C SER A 307 1.42 -12.71 15.05
N GLU A 308 1.62 -14.00 14.85
CA GLU A 308 0.60 -14.86 14.23
C GLU A 308 -0.70 -14.87 15.02
N SER A 309 -0.60 -14.94 16.36
CA SER A 309 -1.77 -14.91 17.25
C SER A 309 -2.55 -13.60 17.14
N ALA A 310 -1.86 -12.45 17.10
CA ALA A 310 -2.51 -11.15 16.95
C ALA A 310 -3.23 -11.02 15.60
N LEU A 311 -2.64 -11.56 14.53
CA LEU A 311 -3.28 -11.61 13.22
C LEU A 311 -4.54 -12.49 13.25
N ASP A 312 -4.46 -13.70 13.84
CA ASP A 312 -5.59 -14.62 13.93
C ASP A 312 -6.74 -14.05 14.79
N GLU A 313 -6.42 -13.44 15.94
CA GLU A 313 -7.41 -12.74 16.78
C GLU A 313 -8.08 -11.57 16.04
N SER A 314 -7.31 -10.79 15.31
CA SER A 314 -7.80 -9.68 14.48
C SER A 314 -8.72 -10.18 13.37
N ALA A 315 -8.36 -11.28 12.69
CA ALA A 315 -9.18 -11.91 11.67
C ALA A 315 -10.52 -12.41 12.25
N VAL A 316 -10.50 -13.04 13.42
CA VAL A 316 -11.72 -13.46 14.13
C VAL A 316 -12.60 -12.27 14.50
N ALA A 317 -12.01 -11.18 14.97
CA ALA A 317 -12.75 -9.95 15.28
C ALA A 317 -13.44 -9.37 14.03
N PHE A 318 -12.72 -9.32 12.90
CA PHE A 318 -13.29 -8.83 11.65
C PHE A 318 -14.43 -9.73 11.15
N ARG A 319 -14.30 -11.06 11.20
CA ARG A 319 -15.38 -11.98 10.82
C ARG A 319 -16.66 -11.80 11.65
N ARG A 320 -16.55 -11.39 12.91
CA ARG A 320 -17.73 -11.07 13.73
C ARG A 320 -18.49 -9.87 13.19
N ILE A 321 -17.78 -8.86 12.69
CA ILE A 321 -18.37 -7.68 12.04
C ILE A 321 -19.07 -8.10 10.74
N GLU A 322 -18.39 -8.87 9.89
CA GLU A 322 -18.98 -9.39 8.65
C GLU A 322 -20.24 -10.21 8.91
N ASN A 323 -20.21 -11.10 9.88
CA ASN A 323 -21.36 -11.94 10.25
C ASN A 323 -22.55 -11.11 10.74
N PHE A 324 -22.28 -10.06 11.52
CA PHE A 324 -23.32 -9.13 11.94
C PHE A 324 -23.94 -8.42 10.72
N LEU A 325 -23.13 -7.87 9.81
CA LEU A 325 -23.60 -7.17 8.62
C LEU A 325 -24.43 -8.09 7.69
N LYS A 326 -23.99 -9.33 7.48
CA LYS A 326 -24.74 -10.35 6.73
C LYS A 326 -26.11 -10.65 7.36
N ARG A 327 -26.15 -10.83 8.69
CA ARG A 327 -27.41 -11.07 9.41
C ARG A 327 -28.32 -9.84 9.38
N ALA A 328 -27.77 -8.65 9.52
CA ALA A 328 -28.52 -7.40 9.43
C ALA A 328 -29.18 -7.27 8.05
N SER A 329 -28.44 -7.49 6.98
CA SER A 329 -28.95 -7.46 5.60
C SER A 329 -30.08 -8.49 5.38
N GLN A 330 -29.92 -9.72 5.91
CA GLN A 330 -30.99 -10.74 5.82
C GLN A 330 -32.26 -10.34 6.57
N ILE A 331 -32.15 -9.73 7.78
CA ILE A 331 -33.32 -9.31 8.58
C ILE A 331 -34.02 -8.10 7.96
N LEU A 332 -33.25 -7.21 7.34
CA LEU A 332 -33.76 -5.99 6.70
C LEU A 332 -34.26 -6.25 5.28
N GLU A 333 -33.87 -7.38 4.67
CA GLU A 333 -34.11 -7.74 3.27
C GLU A 333 -33.46 -6.76 2.26
N GLU A 334 -32.46 -6.00 2.74
CA GLU A 334 -31.68 -5.05 1.96
C GLU A 334 -30.28 -4.91 2.55
N VAL A 335 -29.32 -4.42 1.76
CA VAL A 335 -27.99 -4.06 2.24
C VAL A 335 -28.07 -2.61 2.74
N PRO A 336 -27.88 -2.34 4.07
CA PRO A 336 -27.97 -0.99 4.60
C PRO A 336 -26.94 -0.04 3.94
N GLU A 337 -27.37 1.14 3.51
CA GLU A 337 -26.48 2.14 2.93
C GLU A 337 -25.43 2.65 3.94
N PRO A 338 -24.17 2.85 3.53
CA PRO A 338 -23.10 3.27 4.42
C PRO A 338 -23.27 4.74 4.86
N VAL A 339 -23.23 4.97 6.17
CA VAL A 339 -23.38 6.29 6.78
C VAL A 339 -22.24 6.53 7.78
N LEU A 340 -21.61 7.70 7.73
CA LEU A 340 -20.60 8.08 8.72
C LEU A 340 -21.26 8.55 10.02
N SER A 341 -20.92 7.90 11.14
CA SER A 341 -21.30 8.42 12.46
C SER A 341 -20.49 9.66 12.83
N GLN A 342 -21.08 10.52 13.69
CA GLN A 342 -20.37 11.70 14.21
C GLN A 342 -19.12 11.29 15.00
N ALA A 343 -19.19 10.21 15.77
CA ALA A 343 -18.08 9.72 16.58
C ALA A 343 -16.90 9.25 15.69
N PHE A 344 -17.17 8.46 14.64
CA PHE A 344 -16.15 8.04 13.67
C PHE A 344 -15.55 9.24 12.94
N THR A 345 -16.40 10.18 12.49
CA THR A 345 -15.96 11.43 11.84
C THR A 345 -15.01 12.23 12.73
N SER A 346 -15.36 12.36 14.01
CA SER A 346 -14.50 13.07 14.98
C SER A 346 -13.16 12.38 15.18
N ALA A 347 -13.14 11.05 15.26
CA ALA A 347 -11.91 10.26 15.38
C ALA A 347 -11.01 10.43 14.13
N MET A 348 -11.57 10.34 12.94
CA MET A 348 -10.78 10.46 11.71
C MET A 348 -10.28 11.90 11.48
N ASN A 349 -10.98 12.91 11.96
CA ASN A 349 -10.55 14.30 11.91
C ASN A 349 -9.46 14.65 12.96
N ASP A 350 -9.20 13.78 13.92
CA ASP A 350 -8.14 13.92 14.91
C ASP A 350 -6.95 13.02 14.51
N ASP A 351 -6.16 13.50 13.58
CA ASP A 351 -4.93 12.88 13.08
C ASP A 351 -5.13 11.41 12.65
N LEU A 352 -6.25 11.12 11.99
CA LEU A 352 -6.62 9.76 11.56
C LEU A 352 -6.58 8.76 12.72
N ALA A 353 -7.20 9.08 13.85
CA ALA A 353 -7.21 8.24 15.04
C ALA A 353 -8.02 6.94 14.81
N VAL A 354 -7.52 6.07 13.90
CA VAL A 354 -8.17 4.79 13.54
C VAL A 354 -8.52 3.96 14.77
N PRO A 355 -7.68 3.82 15.83
CA PRO A 355 -8.07 3.06 17.01
C PRO A 355 -9.35 3.59 17.68
N ALA A 356 -9.54 4.90 17.71
CA ALA A 356 -10.78 5.50 18.21
C ALA A 356 -11.97 5.22 17.25
N GLY A 357 -11.71 5.25 15.94
CA GLY A 357 -12.69 4.83 14.93
C GLY A 357 -13.13 3.37 15.10
N LEU A 358 -12.20 2.46 15.37
CA LEU A 358 -12.48 1.03 15.62
C LEU A 358 -13.31 0.82 16.89
N ALA A 359 -13.11 1.66 17.91
CA ALA A 359 -13.95 1.62 19.12
C ALA A 359 -15.42 1.95 18.79
N THR A 360 -15.67 2.87 17.85
CA THR A 360 -17.05 3.19 17.39
C THR A 360 -17.68 2.01 16.65
N ILE A 361 -16.91 1.29 15.82
CA ILE A 361 -17.37 0.07 15.15
C ILE A 361 -17.74 -1.00 16.17
N SER A 362 -16.90 -1.20 17.19
CA SER A 362 -17.13 -2.20 18.24
C SER A 362 -18.39 -1.90 19.05
N GLU A 363 -18.64 -0.63 19.38
CA GLU A 363 -19.85 -0.23 20.08
C GLU A 363 -21.10 -0.39 19.21
N ASN A 364 -21.05 0.01 17.94
CA ASN A 364 -22.15 -0.19 16.99
C ASN A 364 -22.44 -1.68 16.78
N LEU A 365 -21.40 -2.55 16.75
CA LEU A 365 -21.56 -4.00 16.68
C LEU A 365 -22.29 -4.54 17.90
N ARG A 366 -21.92 -4.09 19.11
CA ARG A 366 -22.59 -4.48 20.36
C ARG A 366 -24.05 -4.06 20.37
N LEU A 367 -24.33 -2.80 20.04
CA LEU A 367 -25.68 -2.23 19.98
C LEU A 367 -26.53 -2.89 18.88
N GLY A 368 -25.93 -3.15 17.73
CA GLY A 368 -26.60 -3.84 16.61
C GLY A 368 -26.99 -5.28 16.96
N ASN A 369 -26.14 -6.05 17.65
CA ASN A 369 -26.49 -7.37 18.12
C ASN A 369 -27.61 -7.34 19.16
N GLN A 370 -27.61 -6.35 20.07
CA GLN A 370 -28.71 -6.14 21.00
C GLN A 370 -30.00 -5.83 20.25
N ALA A 371 -29.95 -4.97 19.23
CA ALA A 371 -31.11 -4.61 18.41
C ALA A 371 -31.69 -5.83 17.64
N ILE A 372 -30.84 -6.78 17.23
CA ILE A 372 -31.30 -8.04 16.63
C ILE A 372 -32.09 -8.86 17.65
N THR A 373 -31.59 -8.95 18.90
CA THR A 373 -32.29 -9.67 20.00
C THR A 373 -33.63 -9.02 20.30
N ASP A 374 -33.67 -7.67 20.31
CA ASP A 374 -34.87 -6.88 20.58
C ASP A 374 -35.82 -6.75 19.37
N ARG A 375 -35.43 -7.33 18.22
CA ARG A 375 -36.16 -7.26 16.95
C ARG A 375 -36.44 -5.81 16.46
N ASN A 376 -35.54 -4.87 16.79
CA ASN A 376 -35.66 -3.46 16.43
C ASN A 376 -34.99 -3.19 15.08
N LYS A 377 -35.74 -3.31 13.98
CA LYS A 377 -35.22 -3.12 12.61
C LYS A 377 -34.57 -1.74 12.41
N ALA A 378 -35.11 -0.67 12.97
CA ALA A 378 -34.55 0.68 12.81
C ALA A 378 -33.17 0.80 13.46
N ALA A 379 -32.99 0.22 14.66
CA ALA A 379 -31.69 0.19 15.32
C ALA A 379 -30.69 -0.74 14.61
N ILE A 380 -31.15 -1.89 14.07
CA ILE A 380 -30.31 -2.78 13.25
C ILE A 380 -29.79 -2.01 12.04
N SER A 381 -30.68 -1.37 11.27
CA SER A 381 -30.34 -0.60 10.08
C SER A 381 -29.34 0.52 10.42
N LYS A 382 -29.61 1.33 11.45
CA LYS A 382 -28.70 2.40 11.87
C LYS A 382 -27.30 1.88 12.17
N ASN A 383 -27.15 0.89 13.06
CA ASN A 383 -25.86 0.40 13.48
C ASN A 383 -25.09 -0.26 12.32
N ALA A 384 -25.77 -1.01 11.45
CA ALA A 384 -25.16 -1.62 10.28
C ALA A 384 -24.68 -0.56 9.27
N SER A 385 -25.48 0.50 9.02
CA SER A 385 -25.10 1.61 8.15
C SER A 385 -23.86 2.36 8.68
N GLU A 386 -23.80 2.62 9.99
CA GLU A 386 -22.65 3.31 10.60
C GLU A 386 -21.38 2.44 10.58
N ILE A 387 -21.49 1.13 10.80
CA ILE A 387 -20.36 0.20 10.63
C ILE A 387 -19.89 0.21 9.18
N ARG A 388 -20.77 0.08 8.20
CA ARG A 388 -20.39 0.09 6.78
C ARG A 388 -19.71 1.39 6.38
N GLY A 389 -20.23 2.56 6.82
CA GLY A 389 -19.61 3.85 6.53
C GLY A 389 -18.18 3.96 7.05
N ALA A 390 -17.92 3.42 8.24
CA ALA A 390 -16.56 3.34 8.78
C ALA A 390 -15.68 2.35 7.98
N LEU A 391 -16.22 1.17 7.64
CA LEU A 391 -15.49 0.15 6.86
C LEU A 391 -15.17 0.60 5.44
N GLU A 392 -16.01 1.42 4.78
CA GLU A 392 -15.68 2.03 3.48
C GLU A 392 -14.42 2.88 3.57
N VAL A 393 -14.31 3.73 4.61
CA VAL A 393 -13.13 4.57 4.83
C VAL A 393 -11.89 3.71 5.11
N LEU A 394 -12.05 2.67 5.91
CA LEU A 394 -10.97 1.72 6.19
C LEU A 394 -10.68 0.78 5.00
N GLY A 395 -11.50 0.79 3.95
CA GLY A 395 -11.38 -0.08 2.78
C GLY A 395 -11.65 -1.56 3.08
N CYS A 396 -12.47 -1.84 4.10
CA CYS A 396 -12.80 -3.17 4.59
C CYS A 396 -14.29 -3.50 4.49
N ASP A 397 -15.10 -2.72 3.74
CA ASP A 397 -16.53 -3.03 3.60
C ASP A 397 -16.72 -4.34 2.83
N PRO A 398 -17.32 -5.39 3.44
CA PRO A 398 -17.50 -6.68 2.79
C PRO A 398 -18.52 -6.65 1.62
N PHE A 399 -19.30 -5.58 1.50
CA PHE A 399 -20.23 -5.35 0.40
C PHE A 399 -19.65 -4.47 -0.72
N ASP A 400 -18.37 -4.09 -0.65
CA ASP A 400 -17.68 -3.40 -1.75
C ASP A 400 -17.63 -4.32 -2.98
N PRO A 401 -18.14 -3.89 -4.17
CA PRO A 401 -18.16 -4.71 -5.38
C PRO A 401 -16.83 -5.32 -5.77
N ARG A 402 -15.70 -4.68 -5.43
CA ARG A 402 -14.36 -5.18 -5.67
C ARG A 402 -14.03 -6.49 -4.95
N TYR A 403 -14.79 -6.84 -3.89
CA TYR A 403 -14.68 -8.12 -3.21
C TYR A 403 -15.64 -9.18 -3.71
N ALA A 404 -16.72 -8.79 -4.39
CA ALA A 404 -17.67 -9.74 -4.98
C ALA A 404 -16.99 -10.61 -6.03
N GLU A 405 -16.01 -10.06 -6.77
CA GLU A 405 -15.23 -10.82 -7.76
C GLU A 405 -14.29 -11.85 -7.11
N ASN A 406 -13.69 -11.51 -5.96
CA ASN A 406 -12.83 -12.43 -5.21
C ASN A 406 -13.63 -13.51 -4.45
N SER A 407 -14.86 -13.23 -4.06
CA SER A 407 -15.76 -14.23 -3.44
C SER A 407 -16.19 -15.31 -4.40
N SER A 408 -16.14 -15.09 -5.71
CA SER A 408 -16.41 -16.10 -6.73
C SER A 408 -15.43 -17.27 -6.69
N THR A 409 -14.15 -16.99 -6.40
CA THR A 409 -13.10 -18.02 -6.29
C THR A 409 -13.31 -18.90 -5.04
N ASP A 410 -13.68 -18.30 -3.90
CA ASP A 410 -13.99 -19.03 -2.67
C ASP A 410 -15.27 -19.85 -2.82
N LEU A 411 -16.29 -19.30 -3.47
CA LEU A 411 -17.52 -20.02 -3.79
C LEU A 411 -17.27 -21.18 -4.76
N THR A 412 -16.44 -20.99 -5.78
CA THR A 412 -16.08 -22.04 -6.73
C THR A 412 -15.29 -23.15 -6.02
N SER A 413 -14.38 -22.80 -5.13
CA SER A 413 -13.62 -23.78 -4.33
C SER A 413 -14.50 -24.55 -3.35
N ALA A 414 -15.44 -23.87 -2.68
CA ALA A 414 -16.41 -24.51 -1.80
C ALA A 414 -17.38 -25.40 -2.59
N LEU A 415 -17.85 -24.95 -3.75
CA LEU A 415 -18.70 -25.73 -4.65
C LEU A 415 -17.96 -26.97 -5.15
N ASP A 416 -16.71 -26.86 -5.57
CA ASP A 416 -15.87 -27.99 -5.97
C ASP A 416 -15.74 -29.01 -4.84
N GLY A 417 -15.54 -28.56 -3.59
CA GLY A 417 -15.52 -29.40 -2.41
C GLY A 417 -16.84 -30.18 -2.19
N VAL A 418 -17.97 -29.50 -2.27
CA VAL A 418 -19.30 -30.12 -2.13
C VAL A 418 -19.58 -31.10 -3.26
N ILE A 419 -19.24 -30.75 -4.51
CA ILE A 419 -19.42 -31.65 -5.64
C ILE A 419 -18.52 -32.88 -5.52
N LYS A 420 -17.27 -32.75 -5.07
CA LYS A 420 -16.38 -33.88 -4.80
C LYS A 420 -16.96 -34.84 -3.76
N LEU A 421 -17.58 -34.34 -2.70
CA LEU A 421 -18.27 -35.17 -1.71
C LEU A 421 -19.46 -35.92 -2.34
N ALA A 422 -20.28 -35.24 -3.15
CA ALA A 422 -21.40 -35.86 -3.86
C ALA A 422 -20.93 -36.95 -4.87
N LEU A 423 -19.81 -36.67 -5.57
CA LEU A 423 -19.20 -37.64 -6.51
C LEU A 423 -18.61 -38.86 -5.79
N ALA A 424 -18.03 -38.69 -4.60
CA ALA A 424 -17.54 -39.79 -3.77
C ALA A 424 -18.69 -40.68 -3.29
N GLU A 425 -19.80 -40.10 -2.84
CA GLU A 425 -21.01 -40.87 -2.44
C GLU A 425 -21.65 -41.57 -3.64
N ARG A 426 -21.70 -40.93 -4.83
CA ARG A 426 -22.11 -41.57 -6.07
C ARG A 426 -21.26 -42.79 -6.43
N ALA A 427 -19.95 -42.68 -6.29
CA ALA A 427 -19.02 -43.79 -6.51
C ALA A 427 -19.29 -44.95 -5.54
N SER A 428 -19.43 -44.62 -4.25
CA SER A 428 -19.76 -45.60 -3.20
C SER A 428 -21.10 -46.29 -3.45
N ALA A 429 -22.12 -45.60 -3.93
CA ALA A 429 -23.40 -46.19 -4.32
C ALA A 429 -23.24 -47.19 -5.49
N ARG A 430 -22.42 -46.86 -6.49
CA ARG A 430 -22.10 -47.77 -7.60
C ARG A 430 -21.36 -49.03 -7.13
N GLU A 431 -20.41 -48.91 -6.22
CA GLU A 431 -19.72 -50.10 -5.64
C GLU A 431 -20.69 -51.03 -4.91
N ARG A 432 -21.63 -50.47 -4.19
CA ARG A 432 -22.71 -51.24 -3.53
C ARG A 432 -23.80 -51.74 -4.48
N LYS A 433 -23.69 -51.45 -5.79
CA LYS A 433 -24.69 -51.75 -6.85
C LYS A 433 -26.04 -51.05 -6.63
N ASP A 434 -26.05 -49.95 -5.87
CA ASP A 434 -27.23 -49.11 -5.66
C ASP A 434 -27.30 -48.06 -6.78
N PHE A 435 -27.73 -48.47 -7.94
CA PHE A 435 -27.80 -47.63 -9.12
C PHE A 435 -28.87 -46.53 -8.98
N ALA A 436 -29.93 -46.77 -8.20
CA ALA A 436 -30.97 -45.78 -7.96
C ALA A 436 -30.45 -44.58 -7.19
N ALA A 437 -29.68 -44.80 -6.14
CA ALA A 437 -29.02 -43.72 -5.40
C ALA A 437 -27.95 -42.99 -6.25
N SER A 438 -27.18 -43.72 -7.06
CA SER A 438 -26.21 -43.12 -7.99
C SER A 438 -26.85 -42.20 -9.02
N ASP A 439 -27.98 -42.62 -9.60
CA ASP A 439 -28.72 -41.80 -10.57
C ASP A 439 -29.41 -40.61 -9.92
N ALA A 440 -29.98 -40.76 -8.72
CA ALA A 440 -30.57 -39.65 -7.98
C ALA A 440 -29.56 -38.53 -7.68
N ILE A 441 -28.31 -38.86 -7.36
CA ILE A 441 -27.26 -37.87 -7.15
C ILE A 441 -26.93 -37.15 -8.46
N ARG A 442 -26.78 -37.87 -9.58
CA ARG A 442 -26.51 -37.27 -10.88
C ARG A 442 -27.63 -36.33 -11.30
N ASP A 443 -28.87 -36.79 -11.22
CA ASP A 443 -30.04 -36.05 -11.67
C ASP A 443 -30.28 -34.82 -10.75
N GLY A 444 -30.00 -34.95 -9.45
CA GLY A 444 -30.05 -33.82 -8.53
C GLY A 444 -29.03 -32.74 -8.87
N LEU A 445 -27.79 -33.11 -9.21
CA LEU A 445 -26.78 -32.16 -9.65
C LEU A 445 -27.15 -31.51 -11.01
N LEU A 446 -27.70 -32.31 -11.95
CA LEU A 446 -28.17 -31.79 -13.23
C LEU A 446 -29.32 -30.79 -13.06
N ALA A 447 -30.25 -31.03 -12.13
CA ALA A 447 -31.34 -30.13 -11.84
C ALA A 447 -30.93 -28.74 -11.36
N ILE A 448 -29.77 -28.63 -10.73
CA ILE A 448 -29.19 -27.35 -10.30
C ILE A 448 -28.14 -26.78 -11.28
N GLY A 449 -28.05 -27.35 -12.50
CA GLY A 449 -27.19 -26.84 -13.57
C GLY A 449 -25.77 -27.38 -13.54
N ILE A 450 -25.49 -28.47 -12.84
CA ILE A 450 -24.18 -29.10 -12.80
C ILE A 450 -24.19 -30.38 -13.62
N THR A 451 -23.36 -30.47 -14.64
CA THR A 451 -23.17 -31.67 -15.46
C THR A 451 -21.97 -32.45 -14.97
N ILE A 452 -22.06 -33.78 -15.00
CA ILE A 452 -20.99 -34.72 -14.65
C ILE A 452 -20.65 -35.53 -15.89
N GLU A 453 -19.35 -35.62 -16.18
CA GLU A 453 -18.78 -36.43 -17.22
C GLU A 453 -17.83 -37.49 -16.58
N ASP A 454 -18.12 -38.76 -16.80
CA ASP A 454 -17.27 -39.85 -16.33
C ASP A 454 -16.11 -40.03 -17.35
N THR A 455 -14.86 -39.73 -16.90
CA THR A 455 -13.66 -39.87 -17.73
C THR A 455 -12.78 -41.01 -17.24
N ALA A 456 -11.82 -41.43 -18.07
CA ALA A 456 -10.84 -42.48 -17.69
C ALA A 456 -9.95 -42.04 -16.48
N GLN A 457 -9.90 -40.75 -16.19
CA GLN A 457 -9.13 -40.16 -15.07
C GLN A 457 -9.98 -39.84 -13.84
N GLY A 458 -11.27 -40.23 -13.86
CA GLY A 458 -12.26 -39.92 -12.85
C GLY A 458 -13.36 -38.97 -13.34
N PRO A 459 -14.40 -38.76 -12.53
CA PRO A 459 -15.51 -37.89 -12.91
C PRO A 459 -15.06 -36.43 -12.94
N ARG A 460 -15.49 -35.71 -14.00
CA ARG A 460 -15.35 -34.25 -14.12
C ARG A 460 -16.71 -33.60 -14.08
N TRP A 461 -16.75 -32.38 -13.57
CA TRP A 461 -17.98 -31.61 -13.52
C TRP A 461 -17.81 -30.25 -14.21
N SER A 462 -18.91 -29.69 -14.69
CA SER A 462 -18.99 -28.35 -15.25
C SER A 462 -20.35 -27.71 -14.96
N ILE A 463 -20.40 -26.38 -14.95
CA ILE A 463 -21.65 -25.63 -14.82
C ILE A 463 -22.23 -25.44 -16.24
N MET A 464 -23.51 -25.69 -16.41
CA MET A 464 -24.22 -25.44 -17.67
C MET A 464 -24.27 -23.93 -17.93
N GLU A 465 -23.77 -23.49 -19.07
CA GLU A 465 -24.00 -22.13 -19.53
C GLU A 465 -25.48 -21.90 -19.76
N LYS A 466 -26.04 -20.87 -19.14
CA LYS A 466 -27.41 -20.45 -19.45
C LYS A 466 -27.39 -19.83 -20.85
N SER A 467 -28.01 -20.50 -21.81
CA SER A 467 -28.28 -19.97 -23.15
C SER A 467 -29.19 -18.76 -23.14
#